data_7d0f84c83691590d6779d10e5bc36786
#
_entry.id   7d0f84c83691590d6779d10e5bc36786
#
_cell.length_a   1.000
_cell.length_b   1.000
_cell.length_c   1.000
_cell.angle_alpha   90.00
_cell.angle_beta   90.00
_cell.angle_gamma   90.00
#
_symmetry.space_group_name_H-M   'P 1'
#
loop_
_entity.id
_entity.type
_entity.pdbx_description
1 polymer ?
#
loop_
_entity_poly.entity_id
_entity_poly.type
_entity_poly.pdbx_seq_one_letter_code
_entity_poly.pdbx_strand_id
1 'polypeptide(L)'
;MTDVLVPLSRLRSPRDTLGRPIRDLRISVMDRCNFRCPYCMPRDTFHDGYRFLKTSERLSFDEIVRLTRLFVHLGVRKIRLTGGEPLLRANLPDLIGDLTSIPGIEDVALTTNGVLLARHAAELKAAGLNRITVSLDSLDPAIFSRMSGGFGGLDDVLDGIEHARSAGLVPIKINTVVQRGVNDHTVLDLLERFRGTGVIVRFIEYMDVGNRNDWRPDLVVPSAELAARISERWPLVPLESNYPGEV
;
A
#
# COMPACT_ATOMS: atom_id res chain seq x y z
N MET A 1 11.68 20.51 -39.22
CA MET A 1 10.84 20.84 -38.09
C MET A 1 11.72 20.75 -36.85
N THR A 2 12.12 21.88 -36.30
CA THR A 2 12.96 21.94 -35.10
C THR A 2 12.08 21.60 -33.89
N ASP A 3 12.32 20.45 -33.30
CA ASP A 3 11.69 20.09 -32.00
C ASP A 3 12.09 21.15 -30.97
N VAL A 4 11.16 22.00 -30.63
CA VAL A 4 11.33 22.96 -29.52
C VAL A 4 11.21 22.17 -28.23
N LEU A 5 12.35 21.74 -27.70
CA LEU A 5 12.43 21.18 -26.35
C LEU A 5 11.99 22.24 -25.34
N VAL A 6 10.78 22.16 -24.86
CA VAL A 6 10.31 23.03 -23.78
C VAL A 6 11.04 22.62 -22.49
N PRO A 7 11.78 23.54 -21.83
CA PRO A 7 12.44 23.23 -20.56
C PRO A 7 11.41 22.73 -19.53
N LEU A 8 11.69 21.62 -18.84
CA LEU A 8 10.81 21.02 -17.82
C LEU A 8 10.39 22.03 -16.75
N SER A 9 11.22 23.02 -16.45
CA SER A 9 10.91 24.13 -15.52
C SER A 9 9.75 25.04 -15.94
N ARG A 10 9.30 24.96 -17.20
CA ARG A 10 8.17 25.73 -17.74
C ARG A 10 6.86 24.94 -17.79
N LEU A 11 6.90 23.64 -17.50
CA LEU A 11 5.70 22.84 -17.43
C LEU A 11 4.92 23.23 -16.15
N ARG A 12 3.70 23.74 -16.33
CA ARG A 12 2.77 23.88 -15.21
C ARG A 12 2.44 22.46 -14.73
N SER A 13 2.37 22.24 -13.40
CA SER A 13 1.90 20.95 -12.86
C SER A 13 0.56 20.59 -13.52
N PRO A 14 0.47 19.45 -14.19
CA PRO A 14 -0.76 19.03 -14.84
C PRO A 14 -1.86 18.88 -13.79
N ARG A 15 -3.08 19.26 -14.20
CA ARG A 15 -4.28 19.10 -13.40
C ARG A 15 -5.32 18.34 -14.19
N ASP A 16 -6.09 17.52 -13.52
CA ASP A 16 -7.23 16.85 -14.14
C ASP A 16 -8.42 17.83 -14.36
N THR A 17 -9.51 17.32 -14.91
CA THR A 17 -10.72 18.12 -15.19
C THR A 17 -11.39 18.68 -13.93
N LEU A 18 -11.07 18.14 -12.74
CA LEU A 18 -11.53 18.62 -11.44
C LEU A 18 -10.52 19.57 -10.76
N GLY A 19 -9.44 19.95 -11.46
CA GLY A 19 -8.41 20.84 -10.96
C GLY A 19 -7.43 20.19 -9.97
N ARG A 20 -7.44 18.85 -9.81
CA ARG A 20 -6.55 18.14 -8.89
C ARG A 20 -5.16 17.98 -9.50
N PRO A 21 -4.08 18.33 -8.76
CA PRO A 21 -2.71 18.14 -9.24
C PRO A 21 -2.26 16.68 -9.10
N ILE A 22 -1.27 16.27 -9.90
CA ILE A 22 -0.53 15.03 -9.66
C ILE A 22 0.35 15.26 -8.42
N ARG A 23 0.09 14.53 -7.34
CA ARG A 23 0.83 14.68 -6.08
C ARG A 23 1.47 13.38 -5.59
N ASP A 24 0.81 12.28 -5.82
CA ASP A 24 1.20 10.94 -5.35
C ASP A 24 1.64 10.07 -6.53
N LEU A 25 2.77 9.38 -6.38
CA LEU A 25 3.28 8.38 -7.32
C LEU A 25 3.36 7.02 -6.63
N ARG A 26 2.68 6.02 -7.20
CA ARG A 26 2.81 4.63 -6.77
C ARG A 26 3.77 3.90 -7.68
N ILE A 27 4.78 3.26 -7.11
CA ILE A 27 5.81 2.50 -7.84
C ILE A 27 5.73 1.04 -7.39
N SER A 28 5.41 0.14 -8.33
CA SER A 28 5.52 -1.30 -8.11
C SER A 28 6.95 -1.75 -8.38
N VAL A 29 7.67 -2.16 -7.33
CA VAL A 29 9.09 -2.54 -7.42
C VAL A 29 9.30 -4.05 -7.59
N MET A 30 8.25 -4.84 -7.41
CA MET A 30 8.26 -6.29 -7.46
C MET A 30 6.91 -6.83 -7.94
N ASP A 31 6.94 -7.81 -8.82
CA ASP A 31 5.75 -8.51 -9.32
C ASP A 31 5.44 -9.81 -8.54
N ARG A 32 6.41 -10.33 -7.76
CA ARG A 32 6.23 -11.52 -6.91
C ARG A 32 5.69 -11.14 -5.55
N CYS A 33 4.89 -12.04 -4.97
CA CYS A 33 4.43 -11.95 -3.59
C CYS A 33 4.66 -13.30 -2.90
N ASN A 34 4.90 -13.28 -1.59
CA ASN A 34 4.93 -14.46 -0.73
C ASN A 34 3.51 -14.85 -0.24
N PHE A 35 2.47 -14.08 -0.58
CA PHE A 35 1.07 -14.43 -0.38
C PHE A 35 0.38 -14.81 -1.69
N ARG A 36 -0.79 -15.46 -1.57
CA ARG A 36 -1.70 -15.79 -2.68
C ARG A 36 -3.12 -15.39 -2.33
N CYS A 37 -3.29 -14.13 -1.92
CA CYS A 37 -4.60 -13.58 -1.57
C CYS A 37 -5.60 -13.83 -2.72
N PRO A 38 -6.75 -14.46 -2.45
CA PRO A 38 -7.73 -14.79 -3.49
C PRO A 38 -8.21 -13.57 -4.26
N TYR A 39 -8.27 -12.42 -3.60
CA TYR A 39 -8.72 -11.16 -4.20
C TYR A 39 -7.63 -10.41 -4.99
N CYS A 40 -6.35 -10.82 -4.92
CA CYS A 40 -5.24 -10.09 -5.56
C CYS A 40 -4.40 -10.98 -6.48
N MET A 41 -3.92 -12.10 -5.98
CA MET A 41 -3.06 -13.05 -6.69
C MET A 41 -3.55 -14.49 -6.48
N PRO A 42 -4.74 -14.86 -6.96
CA PRO A 42 -5.31 -16.19 -6.73
C PRO A 42 -4.42 -17.29 -7.32
N ARG A 43 -4.36 -18.44 -6.63
CA ARG A 43 -3.50 -19.57 -7.00
C ARG A 43 -3.76 -20.12 -8.38
N ASP A 44 -5.00 -20.08 -8.84
CA ASP A 44 -5.37 -20.58 -10.17
C ASP A 44 -4.70 -19.79 -11.31
N THR A 45 -4.47 -18.49 -11.08
CA THR A 45 -3.76 -17.63 -12.04
C THR A 45 -2.25 -17.62 -11.74
N PHE A 46 -1.86 -17.50 -10.46
CA PHE A 46 -0.47 -17.34 -10.03
C PHE A 46 0.06 -18.64 -9.40
N HIS A 47 -0.11 -19.76 -10.11
CA HIS A 47 0.36 -21.07 -9.72
C HIS A 47 1.90 -21.17 -9.75
N ASP A 48 2.47 -22.28 -9.30
CA ASP A 48 3.94 -22.46 -9.19
C ASP A 48 4.67 -22.35 -10.55
N GLY A 49 3.99 -22.65 -11.65
CA GLY A 49 4.50 -22.47 -13.00
C GLY A 49 4.31 -21.07 -13.60
N TYR A 50 3.72 -20.12 -12.85
CA TYR A 50 3.53 -18.75 -13.36
C TYR A 50 4.87 -18.03 -13.56
N ARG A 51 5.05 -17.45 -14.74
CA ARG A 51 6.29 -16.78 -15.10
C ARG A 51 6.27 -15.31 -14.66
N PHE A 52 6.88 -15.03 -13.53
CA PHE A 52 7.17 -13.67 -13.09
C PHE A 52 8.34 -13.07 -13.88
N LEU A 53 8.44 -11.73 -13.87
CA LEU A 53 9.52 -11.01 -14.53
C LEU A 53 10.89 -11.44 -14.00
N LYS A 54 11.84 -11.60 -14.90
CA LYS A 54 13.26 -11.72 -14.55
C LYS A 54 13.78 -10.39 -13.99
N THR A 55 14.90 -10.45 -13.28
CA THR A 55 15.52 -9.23 -12.73
C THR A 55 15.85 -8.21 -13.81
N SER A 56 16.27 -8.65 -14.99
CA SER A 56 16.58 -7.81 -16.14
C SER A 56 15.36 -7.21 -16.86
N GLU A 57 14.17 -7.71 -16.56
CA GLU A 57 12.90 -7.22 -17.13
C GLU A 57 12.21 -6.19 -16.24
N ARG A 58 12.73 -6.01 -15.01
CA ARG A 58 12.26 -5.00 -14.07
C ARG A 58 13.08 -3.75 -14.16
N LEU A 59 12.50 -2.59 -13.92
CA LEU A 59 13.24 -1.34 -13.81
C LEU A 59 14.37 -1.48 -12.78
N SER A 60 15.56 -1.00 -13.14
CA SER A 60 16.66 -0.79 -12.20
C SER A 60 16.34 0.36 -11.23
N PHE A 61 17.08 0.47 -10.14
CA PHE A 61 16.92 1.58 -9.20
C PHE A 61 17.25 2.92 -9.85
N ASP A 62 18.29 2.98 -10.70
CA ASP A 62 18.64 4.19 -11.46
C ASP A 62 17.51 4.64 -12.39
N GLU A 63 16.82 3.69 -13.07
CA GLU A 63 15.67 4.00 -13.90
C GLU A 63 14.48 4.50 -13.08
N ILE A 64 14.21 3.88 -11.94
CA ILE A 64 13.15 4.32 -11.01
C ILE A 64 13.45 5.74 -10.52
N VAL A 65 14.68 6.02 -10.09
CA VAL A 65 15.11 7.33 -9.60
C VAL A 65 15.00 8.38 -10.73
N ARG A 66 15.45 8.04 -11.94
CA ARG A 66 15.34 8.92 -13.11
C ARG A 66 13.87 9.26 -13.43
N LEU A 67 12.99 8.26 -13.47
CA LEU A 67 11.57 8.48 -13.70
C LEU A 67 10.96 9.32 -12.59
N THR A 68 11.29 9.04 -11.33
CA THR A 68 10.79 9.80 -10.19
C THR A 68 11.15 11.28 -10.29
N ARG A 69 12.37 11.61 -10.66
CA ARG A 69 12.80 13.01 -10.90
C ARG A 69 11.93 13.70 -11.97
N LEU A 70 11.56 13.01 -13.03
CA LEU A 70 10.64 13.56 -14.05
C LEU A 70 9.26 13.82 -13.45
N PHE A 71 8.72 12.89 -12.65
CA PHE A 71 7.42 13.08 -11.98
C PHE A 71 7.44 14.19 -10.93
N VAL A 72 8.56 14.44 -10.26
CA VAL A 72 8.71 15.60 -9.36
C VAL A 72 8.56 16.91 -10.13
N HIS A 73 9.09 17.03 -11.34
CA HIS A 73 8.87 18.20 -12.18
C HIS A 73 7.41 18.39 -12.59
N LEU A 74 6.62 17.30 -12.64
CA LEU A 74 5.18 17.33 -12.87
C LEU A 74 4.36 17.63 -11.62
N GLY A 75 4.98 17.70 -10.43
CA GLY A 75 4.31 18.07 -9.18
C GLY A 75 4.20 16.95 -8.13
N VAL A 76 4.74 15.76 -8.42
CA VAL A 76 4.78 14.68 -7.43
C VAL A 76 5.63 15.08 -6.22
N ARG A 77 5.10 14.80 -5.03
CA ARG A 77 5.71 15.07 -3.72
C ARG A 77 5.77 13.83 -2.84
N LYS A 78 4.90 12.87 -3.10
CA LYS A 78 4.75 11.67 -2.29
C LYS A 78 4.98 10.43 -3.15
N ILE A 79 5.76 9.49 -2.61
CA ILE A 79 6.01 8.20 -3.25
C ILE A 79 5.44 7.10 -2.37
N ARG A 80 4.80 6.12 -3.01
CA ARG A 80 4.39 4.88 -2.37
C ARG A 80 5.02 3.70 -3.09
N LEU A 81 5.94 3.03 -2.42
CA LEU A 81 6.49 1.77 -2.89
C LEU A 81 5.52 0.63 -2.60
N THR A 82 5.32 -0.21 -3.58
CA THR A 82 4.43 -1.37 -3.55
C THR A 82 4.94 -2.44 -4.50
N GLY A 83 4.11 -3.43 -4.82
CA GLY A 83 4.44 -4.47 -5.78
C GLY A 83 3.46 -5.63 -5.66
N GLY A 84 3.96 -6.86 -5.84
CA GLY A 84 3.47 -7.98 -5.11
C GLY A 84 3.82 -7.76 -3.64
N GLU A 85 4.97 -8.29 -3.18
CA GLU A 85 5.51 -7.90 -1.86
C GLU A 85 6.84 -7.15 -2.04
N PRO A 86 6.91 -5.85 -1.75
CA PRO A 86 8.11 -5.05 -2.00
C PRO A 86 9.31 -5.48 -1.16
N LEU A 87 9.11 -6.03 0.03
CA LEU A 87 10.21 -6.53 0.88
C LEU A 87 10.94 -7.75 0.30
N LEU A 88 10.43 -8.33 -0.80
CA LEU A 88 11.16 -9.33 -1.59
C LEU A 88 12.16 -8.71 -2.58
N ARG A 89 12.14 -7.38 -2.77
CA ARG A 89 13.12 -6.70 -3.61
C ARG A 89 14.42 -6.53 -2.84
N ALA A 90 15.48 -7.20 -3.29
CA ALA A 90 16.79 -7.05 -2.68
C ALA A 90 17.26 -5.58 -2.70
N ASN A 91 17.95 -5.16 -1.67
CA ASN A 91 18.53 -3.82 -1.52
C ASN A 91 17.46 -2.68 -1.59
N LEU A 92 16.22 -2.96 -1.18
CA LEU A 92 15.16 -1.96 -1.14
C LEU A 92 15.52 -0.70 -0.31
N PRO A 93 16.26 -0.79 0.81
CA PRO A 93 16.75 0.38 1.54
C PRO A 93 17.58 1.34 0.70
N ASP A 94 18.42 0.85 -0.22
CA ASP A 94 19.22 1.70 -1.11
C ASP A 94 18.31 2.56 -2.00
N LEU A 95 17.29 1.94 -2.60
CA LEU A 95 16.30 2.68 -3.39
C LEU A 95 15.56 3.73 -2.54
N ILE A 96 15.18 3.40 -1.31
CA ILE A 96 14.51 4.35 -0.41
C ILE A 96 15.43 5.55 -0.14
N GLY A 97 16.70 5.31 0.16
CA GLY A 97 17.70 6.36 0.36
C GLY A 97 17.83 7.29 -0.86
N ASP A 98 17.91 6.70 -2.03
CA ASP A 98 17.97 7.46 -3.28
C ASP A 98 16.72 8.31 -3.51
N LEU A 99 15.53 7.74 -3.28
CA LEU A 99 14.25 8.43 -3.47
C LEU A 99 14.06 9.57 -2.46
N THR A 100 14.42 9.36 -1.20
CA THR A 100 14.32 10.39 -0.16
C THR A 100 15.29 11.55 -0.37
N SER A 101 16.39 11.30 -1.08
CA SER A 101 17.37 12.33 -1.43
C SER A 101 16.94 13.24 -2.60
N ILE A 102 15.87 12.91 -3.32
CA ILE A 102 15.40 13.70 -4.47
C ILE A 102 14.78 15.02 -3.96
N PRO A 103 15.31 16.19 -4.34
CA PRO A 103 14.72 17.47 -3.96
C PRO A 103 13.27 17.57 -4.45
N GLY A 104 12.36 17.90 -3.52
CA GLY A 104 10.93 18.01 -3.80
C GLY A 104 10.11 16.79 -3.40
N ILE A 105 10.71 15.67 -3.03
CA ILE A 105 10.02 14.56 -2.38
C ILE A 105 9.89 14.89 -0.88
N GLU A 106 8.66 14.83 -0.39
CA GLU A 106 8.28 15.16 0.99
C GLU A 106 7.99 13.90 1.81
N ASP A 107 7.60 12.80 1.14
CA ASP A 107 7.10 11.61 1.83
C ASP A 107 7.34 10.35 0.97
N VAL A 108 8.03 9.36 1.56
CA VAL A 108 8.21 8.03 0.99
C VAL A 108 7.55 7.02 1.90
N ALA A 109 6.57 6.31 1.38
CA ALA A 109 5.80 5.30 2.10
C ALA A 109 5.96 3.92 1.45
N LEU A 110 5.83 2.86 2.24
CA LEU A 110 5.83 1.48 1.79
C LEU A 110 4.50 0.81 2.12
N THR A 111 4.00 -0.03 1.21
CA THR A 111 2.87 -0.93 1.49
C THR A 111 3.32 -2.36 1.41
N THR A 112 3.14 -3.13 2.47
CA THR A 112 3.62 -4.52 2.63
C THR A 112 2.55 -5.41 3.27
N ASN A 113 2.66 -6.72 3.09
CA ASN A 113 1.87 -7.69 3.85
C ASN A 113 2.37 -7.92 5.29
N GLY A 114 3.51 -7.34 5.64
CA GLY A 114 4.03 -7.28 7.01
C GLY A 114 4.85 -8.47 7.49
N VAL A 115 4.77 -9.64 6.87
CA VAL A 115 5.46 -10.88 7.37
C VAL A 115 6.98 -10.72 7.47
N LEU A 116 7.59 -9.96 6.57
CA LEU A 116 9.03 -9.72 6.59
C LEU A 116 9.42 -8.45 7.35
N LEU A 117 8.43 -7.68 7.82
CA LEU A 117 8.65 -6.32 8.30
C LEU A 117 9.51 -6.26 9.56
N ALA A 118 9.35 -7.20 10.50
CA ALA A 118 10.16 -7.24 11.72
C ALA A 118 11.67 -7.24 11.45
N ARG A 119 12.10 -7.91 10.37
CA ARG A 119 13.51 -8.01 9.98
C ARG A 119 14.05 -6.75 9.32
N HIS A 120 13.17 -5.94 8.71
CA HIS A 120 13.56 -4.82 7.85
C HIS A 120 13.22 -3.45 8.44
N ALA A 121 12.37 -3.37 9.47
CA ALA A 121 11.83 -2.10 9.97
C ALA A 121 12.90 -1.06 10.32
N ALA A 122 13.95 -1.47 11.05
CA ALA A 122 15.03 -0.57 11.45
C ALA A 122 15.85 -0.06 10.25
N GLU A 123 16.18 -0.94 9.32
CA GLU A 123 16.94 -0.61 8.11
C GLU A 123 16.15 0.31 7.18
N LEU A 124 14.86 0.03 6.97
CA LEU A 124 13.96 0.89 6.19
C LEU A 124 13.86 2.30 6.80
N LYS A 125 13.77 2.40 8.13
CA LYS A 125 13.77 3.69 8.82
C LYS A 125 15.08 4.42 8.67
N ALA A 126 16.20 3.74 8.83
CA ALA A 126 17.54 4.32 8.64
C ALA A 126 17.75 4.83 7.21
N ALA A 127 17.17 4.16 6.20
CA ALA A 127 17.18 4.59 4.81
C ALA A 127 16.28 5.81 4.53
N GLY A 128 15.48 6.27 5.51
CA GLY A 128 14.66 7.47 5.38
C GLY A 128 13.18 7.19 5.07
N LEU A 129 12.71 5.93 5.15
CA LEU A 129 11.29 5.64 5.02
C LEU A 129 10.49 6.44 6.07
N ASN A 130 9.48 7.19 5.62
CA ASN A 130 8.70 8.03 6.52
C ASN A 130 7.63 7.23 7.27
N ARG A 131 6.86 6.41 6.56
CA ARG A 131 5.70 5.70 7.12
C ARG A 131 5.42 4.39 6.39
N ILE A 132 4.65 3.53 7.05
CA ILE A 132 4.33 2.22 6.52
C ILE A 132 2.82 1.95 6.50
N THR A 133 2.40 1.20 5.52
CA THR A 133 1.06 0.62 5.45
C THR A 133 1.20 -0.91 5.44
N VAL A 134 0.52 -1.58 6.36
CA VAL A 134 0.49 -3.04 6.47
C VAL A 134 -0.89 -3.53 6.02
N SER A 135 -0.92 -4.54 5.16
CA SER A 135 -2.16 -5.22 4.77
C SER A 135 -2.49 -6.29 5.81
N LEU A 136 -3.64 -6.14 6.47
CA LEU A 136 -4.11 -7.08 7.50
C LEU A 136 -5.64 -7.14 7.46
N ASP A 137 -6.17 -8.25 6.98
CA ASP A 137 -7.59 -8.38 6.68
C ASP A 137 -8.42 -8.93 7.85
N SER A 138 -7.80 -9.57 8.85
CA SER A 138 -8.45 -10.05 10.07
C SER A 138 -7.42 -10.36 11.17
N LEU A 139 -7.89 -10.33 12.43
CA LEU A 139 -7.18 -10.84 13.61
C LEU A 139 -7.56 -12.29 13.94
N ASP A 140 -8.57 -12.84 13.29
CA ASP A 140 -8.89 -14.27 13.37
C ASP A 140 -7.90 -15.07 12.51
N PRO A 141 -7.16 -16.05 13.09
CA PRO A 141 -6.13 -16.78 12.35
C PRO A 141 -6.67 -17.60 11.16
N ALA A 142 -7.90 -18.11 11.26
CA ALA A 142 -8.51 -18.90 10.19
C ALA A 142 -8.92 -17.99 9.03
N ILE A 143 -9.51 -16.83 9.33
CA ILE A 143 -9.87 -15.83 8.33
C ILE A 143 -8.63 -15.21 7.70
N PHE A 144 -7.60 -14.86 8.49
CA PHE A 144 -6.32 -14.38 8.00
C PHE A 144 -5.71 -15.40 7.02
N SER A 145 -5.64 -16.66 7.40
CA SER A 145 -5.12 -17.74 6.53
C SER A 145 -5.93 -17.84 5.23
N ARG A 146 -7.26 -17.75 5.29
CA ARG A 146 -8.11 -17.75 4.10
C ARG A 146 -7.81 -16.55 3.19
N MET A 147 -7.68 -15.35 3.75
CA MET A 147 -7.48 -14.10 3.02
C MET A 147 -6.04 -13.98 2.46
N SER A 148 -5.04 -14.56 3.14
CA SER A 148 -3.66 -14.60 2.66
C SER A 148 -3.39 -15.73 1.64
N GLY A 149 -4.37 -16.60 1.40
CA GLY A 149 -4.25 -17.78 0.56
C GLY A 149 -3.47 -18.93 1.23
N GLY A 150 -3.45 -18.97 2.57
CA GLY A 150 -2.76 -19.97 3.37
C GLY A 150 -1.25 -19.74 3.53
N PHE A 151 -0.79 -18.52 3.33
CA PHE A 151 0.61 -18.12 3.47
C PHE A 151 0.82 -17.12 4.60
N GLY A 152 1.99 -17.19 5.22
CA GLY A 152 2.41 -16.33 6.32
C GLY A 152 1.69 -16.62 7.63
N GLY A 153 2.23 -16.10 8.73
CA GLY A 153 1.64 -16.12 10.06
C GLY A 153 1.03 -14.79 10.44
N LEU A 154 -0.14 -14.82 11.10
CA LEU A 154 -0.73 -13.61 11.69
C LEU A 154 0.23 -12.99 12.70
N ASP A 155 0.87 -13.81 13.53
CA ASP A 155 1.82 -13.36 14.55
C ASP A 155 3.03 -12.66 13.92
N ASP A 156 3.53 -13.13 12.77
CA ASP A 156 4.62 -12.46 12.05
C ASP A 156 4.23 -11.05 11.60
N VAL A 157 2.96 -10.86 11.17
CA VAL A 157 2.45 -9.55 10.76
C VAL A 157 2.32 -8.62 11.96
N LEU A 158 1.77 -9.11 13.07
CA LEU A 158 1.62 -8.34 14.31
C LEU A 158 2.98 -7.96 14.89
N ASP A 159 3.94 -8.86 14.91
CA ASP A 159 5.32 -8.62 15.30
C ASP A 159 5.99 -7.58 14.39
N GLY A 160 5.75 -7.67 13.08
CA GLY A 160 6.19 -6.68 12.10
C GLY A 160 5.66 -5.26 12.39
N ILE A 161 4.40 -5.14 12.78
CA ILE A 161 3.78 -3.86 13.17
C ILE A 161 4.46 -3.28 14.41
N GLU A 162 4.74 -4.11 15.43
CA GLU A 162 5.41 -3.66 16.65
C GLU A 162 6.86 -3.24 16.40
N HIS A 163 7.60 -3.96 15.56
CA HIS A 163 8.94 -3.57 15.14
C HIS A 163 8.94 -2.25 14.33
N ALA A 164 7.97 -2.07 13.44
CA ALA A 164 7.82 -0.82 12.70
C ALA A 164 7.55 0.37 13.64
N ARG A 165 6.67 0.17 14.64
CA ARG A 165 6.38 1.19 15.66
C ARG A 165 7.61 1.53 16.47
N SER A 166 8.34 0.51 16.94
CA SER A 166 9.58 0.66 17.73
C SER A 166 10.70 1.34 16.94
N ALA A 167 10.77 1.11 15.62
CA ALA A 167 11.69 1.78 14.71
C ALA A 167 11.28 3.23 14.38
N GLY A 168 10.10 3.69 14.80
CA GLY A 168 9.62 5.05 14.52
C GLY A 168 9.07 5.23 13.10
N LEU A 169 8.58 4.17 12.45
CA LEU A 169 7.87 4.22 11.17
C LEU A 169 6.39 4.61 11.39
N VAL A 170 6.16 5.81 11.87
CA VAL A 170 4.82 6.31 12.22
C VAL A 170 4.40 7.47 11.32
N PRO A 171 3.08 7.65 11.04
CA PRO A 171 1.98 6.79 11.45
C PRO A 171 1.96 5.46 10.69
N ILE A 172 1.63 4.38 11.40
CA ILE A 172 1.35 3.08 10.79
C ILE A 172 -0.09 3.09 10.30
N LYS A 173 -0.31 2.62 9.07
CA LYS A 173 -1.65 2.39 8.53
C LYS A 173 -1.87 0.90 8.31
N ILE A 174 -3.07 0.43 8.62
CA ILE A 174 -3.52 -0.91 8.30
C ILE A 174 -4.56 -0.80 7.19
N ASN A 175 -4.35 -1.53 6.10
CA ASN A 175 -5.32 -1.70 5.04
C ASN A 175 -6.01 -3.05 5.21
N THR A 176 -7.34 -3.03 5.22
CA THR A 176 -8.18 -4.21 5.34
C THR A 176 -9.16 -4.21 4.17
N VAL A 177 -9.05 -5.18 3.28
CA VAL A 177 -10.07 -5.43 2.26
C VAL A 177 -11.24 -6.13 2.92
N VAL A 178 -12.44 -5.56 2.84
CA VAL A 178 -13.64 -6.13 3.47
C VAL A 178 -14.48 -6.85 2.43
N GLN A 179 -14.66 -8.15 2.64
CA GLN A 179 -15.47 -9.01 1.77
C GLN A 179 -16.63 -9.60 2.57
N ARG A 180 -17.85 -9.43 2.06
CA ARG A 180 -19.08 -9.92 2.69
C ARG A 180 -19.05 -11.45 2.84
N GLY A 181 -19.42 -11.92 4.04
CA GLY A 181 -19.42 -13.34 4.36
C GLY A 181 -18.05 -13.98 4.52
N VAL A 182 -16.98 -13.18 4.50
CA VAL A 182 -15.61 -13.65 4.71
C VAL A 182 -15.01 -13.05 5.96
N ASN A 183 -14.77 -11.74 6.00
CA ASN A 183 -14.16 -11.04 7.14
C ASN A 183 -14.97 -9.82 7.61
N ASP A 184 -16.11 -9.53 7.01
CA ASP A 184 -16.93 -8.36 7.34
C ASP A 184 -17.44 -8.37 8.81
N HIS A 185 -17.58 -9.54 9.42
CA HIS A 185 -17.97 -9.70 10.81
C HIS A 185 -16.82 -9.46 11.81
N THR A 186 -15.54 -9.41 11.36
CA THR A 186 -14.36 -9.22 12.24
C THR A 186 -13.79 -7.79 12.19
N VAL A 187 -14.40 -6.87 11.46
CA VAL A 187 -13.87 -5.49 11.30
C VAL A 187 -13.84 -4.71 12.61
N LEU A 188 -14.78 -4.97 13.54
CA LEU A 188 -14.80 -4.30 14.83
C LEU A 188 -13.65 -4.74 15.74
N ASP A 189 -13.21 -5.99 15.63
CA ASP A 189 -12.08 -6.51 16.41
C ASP A 189 -10.77 -5.82 16.02
N LEU A 190 -10.57 -5.55 14.71
CA LEU A 190 -9.44 -4.76 14.23
C LEU A 190 -9.45 -3.35 14.82
N LEU A 191 -10.60 -2.67 14.81
CA LEU A 191 -10.73 -1.34 15.39
C LEU A 191 -10.47 -1.35 16.88
N GLU A 192 -11.03 -2.32 17.63
CA GLU A 192 -10.82 -2.45 19.06
C GLU A 192 -9.33 -2.67 19.40
N ARG A 193 -8.66 -3.55 18.66
CA ARG A 193 -7.22 -3.85 18.85
C ARG A 193 -6.33 -2.64 18.66
N PHE A 194 -6.64 -1.79 17.67
CA PHE A 194 -5.77 -0.67 17.29
C PHE A 194 -6.26 0.69 17.82
N ARG A 195 -7.43 0.76 18.40
CA ARG A 195 -7.98 2.00 18.97
C ARG A 195 -7.09 2.54 20.10
N GLY A 196 -6.76 3.83 20.03
CA GLY A 196 -5.88 4.49 21.00
C GLY A 196 -4.39 4.19 20.86
N THR A 197 -3.97 3.38 19.88
CA THR A 197 -2.55 3.03 19.64
C THR A 197 -1.82 3.99 18.71
N GLY A 198 -2.53 4.91 18.04
CA GLY A 198 -1.99 5.77 16.98
C GLY A 198 -1.94 5.09 15.60
N VAL A 199 -2.33 3.83 15.51
CA VAL A 199 -2.45 3.11 14.23
C VAL A 199 -3.76 3.52 13.55
N ILE A 200 -3.70 3.77 12.24
CA ILE A 200 -4.85 4.15 11.42
C ILE A 200 -5.34 2.91 10.67
N VAL A 201 -6.54 2.43 10.98
CA VAL A 201 -7.18 1.34 10.23
C VAL A 201 -7.98 1.94 9.08
N ARG A 202 -7.80 1.40 7.87
CA ARG A 202 -8.50 1.79 6.65
C ARG A 202 -9.18 0.58 6.05
N PHE A 203 -10.47 0.64 5.92
CA PHE A 203 -11.25 -0.38 5.22
C PHE A 203 -11.34 -0.05 3.74
N ILE A 204 -11.22 -1.08 2.92
CA ILE A 204 -11.26 -1.01 1.46
C ILE A 204 -12.38 -1.92 0.99
N GLU A 205 -13.31 -1.40 0.22
CA GLU A 205 -14.35 -2.20 -0.40
C GLU A 205 -13.72 -3.26 -1.32
N TYR A 206 -14.26 -4.47 -1.29
CA TYR A 206 -13.85 -5.53 -2.22
C TYR A 206 -14.14 -5.10 -3.65
N MET A 207 -13.11 -5.02 -4.48
CA MET A 207 -13.21 -4.47 -5.84
C MET A 207 -12.82 -5.48 -6.91
N ASP A 208 -13.32 -5.27 -8.11
CA ASP A 208 -12.89 -5.98 -9.31
C ASP A 208 -11.45 -5.55 -9.68
N VAL A 209 -10.57 -6.54 -9.81
CA VAL A 209 -9.18 -6.34 -10.25
C VAL A 209 -8.94 -6.94 -11.65
N GLY A 210 -9.95 -7.01 -12.46
CA GLY A 210 -9.89 -7.46 -13.85
C GLY A 210 -10.10 -8.97 -14.03
N ASN A 211 -11.21 -9.50 -13.54
CA ASN A 211 -11.69 -10.88 -13.75
C ASN A 211 -10.76 -11.99 -13.20
N ARG A 212 -9.95 -11.68 -12.21
CA ARG A 212 -9.03 -12.66 -11.61
C ARG A 212 -9.47 -13.15 -10.22
N ASN A 213 -10.43 -12.50 -9.60
CA ASN A 213 -10.83 -12.70 -8.21
C ASN A 213 -12.30 -13.09 -8.05
N ASP A 214 -12.98 -13.50 -9.13
CA ASP A 214 -14.41 -13.86 -9.14
C ASP A 214 -15.31 -12.82 -8.45
N TRP A 215 -14.99 -11.54 -8.69
CA TRP A 215 -15.69 -10.43 -8.07
C TRP A 215 -17.18 -10.42 -8.45
N ARG A 216 -18.02 -10.19 -7.44
CA ARG A 216 -19.48 -10.02 -7.61
C ARG A 216 -19.97 -8.92 -6.68
N PRO A 217 -21.00 -8.14 -7.08
CA PRO A 217 -21.53 -7.05 -6.27
C PRO A 217 -22.05 -7.49 -4.88
N ASP A 218 -22.59 -8.71 -4.78
CA ASP A 218 -23.10 -9.26 -3.53
C ASP A 218 -22.01 -9.56 -2.48
N LEU A 219 -20.74 -9.60 -2.90
CA LEU A 219 -19.59 -9.75 -2.00
C LEU A 219 -19.07 -8.41 -1.46
N VAL A 220 -19.59 -7.30 -1.96
CA VAL A 220 -19.15 -5.96 -1.52
C VAL A 220 -19.90 -5.55 -0.27
N VAL A 221 -19.16 -5.03 0.72
CA VAL A 221 -19.73 -4.29 1.86
C VAL A 221 -19.52 -2.81 1.58
N PRO A 222 -20.58 -2.04 1.28
CA PRO A 222 -20.46 -0.62 1.01
C PRO A 222 -19.88 0.15 2.21
N SER A 223 -19.04 1.14 1.94
CA SER A 223 -18.42 1.97 2.98
C SER A 223 -19.46 2.62 3.91
N ALA A 224 -20.62 3.00 3.39
CA ALA A 224 -21.70 3.56 4.18
C ALA A 224 -22.30 2.55 5.19
N GLU A 225 -22.46 1.28 4.76
CA GLU A 225 -22.92 0.19 5.64
C GLU A 225 -21.91 -0.06 6.76
N LEU A 226 -20.63 -0.09 6.41
CA LEU A 226 -19.55 -0.31 7.38
C LEU A 226 -19.46 0.86 8.36
N ALA A 227 -19.55 2.10 7.90
CA ALA A 227 -19.56 3.28 8.74
C ALA A 227 -20.75 3.30 9.72
N ALA A 228 -21.95 2.94 9.25
CA ALA A 228 -23.13 2.83 10.11
C ALA A 228 -22.90 1.80 11.23
N ARG A 229 -22.42 0.62 10.88
CA ARG A 229 -22.12 -0.46 11.83
C ARG A 229 -21.03 -0.10 12.84
N ILE A 230 -20.00 0.61 12.43
CA ILE A 230 -18.96 1.12 13.34
C ILE A 230 -19.55 2.18 14.27
N SER A 231 -20.42 3.06 13.76
CA SER A 231 -21.05 4.14 14.51
C SER A 231 -21.97 3.65 15.63
N GLU A 232 -22.52 2.44 15.53
CA GLU A 232 -23.31 1.81 16.62
C GLU A 232 -22.47 1.60 17.89
N ARG A 233 -21.18 1.37 17.72
CA ARG A 233 -20.26 1.13 18.86
C ARG A 233 -19.41 2.36 19.21
N TRP A 234 -18.95 3.12 18.20
CA TRP A 234 -18.12 4.30 18.37
C TRP A 234 -18.59 5.43 17.45
N PRO A 235 -19.01 6.56 18.01
CA PRO A 235 -19.39 7.71 17.18
C PRO A 235 -18.27 8.10 16.21
N LEU A 236 -18.60 8.23 14.94
CA LEU A 236 -17.67 8.68 13.90
C LEU A 236 -17.87 10.16 13.62
N VAL A 237 -16.76 10.90 13.47
CA VAL A 237 -16.74 12.29 13.08
C VAL A 237 -16.03 12.40 11.74
N PRO A 238 -16.62 13.02 10.70
CA PRO A 238 -15.94 13.25 9.44
C PRO A 238 -14.67 14.08 9.64
N LEU A 239 -13.60 13.71 8.94
CA LEU A 239 -12.39 14.51 8.87
C LEU A 239 -12.39 15.34 7.59
N GLU A 240 -11.97 16.60 7.70
CA GLU A 240 -11.75 17.43 6.52
C GLU A 240 -10.48 16.98 5.78
N SER A 241 -10.53 16.97 4.45
CA SER A 241 -9.36 16.68 3.62
C SER A 241 -8.43 17.91 3.58
N ASN A 242 -7.10 17.68 3.66
CA ASN A 242 -6.12 18.76 3.61
C ASN A 242 -5.96 19.36 2.20
N TYR A 243 -6.31 18.60 1.16
CA TYR A 243 -6.28 19.06 -0.23
C TYR A 243 -7.25 18.24 -1.11
N PRO A 244 -7.70 18.81 -2.24
CA PRO A 244 -8.57 18.10 -3.18
C PRO A 244 -7.91 16.81 -3.70
N GLY A 245 -8.58 15.66 -3.51
CA GLY A 245 -8.08 14.35 -3.91
C GLY A 245 -7.23 13.62 -2.85
N GLU A 246 -7.17 14.11 -1.62
CA GLU A 246 -6.64 13.34 -0.50
C GLU A 246 -7.54 12.14 -0.20
N VAL A 247 -6.93 10.94 -0.05
CA VAL A 247 -7.60 9.67 0.29
C VAL A 247 -7.01 9.09 1.56
#